data_ef3767c0300131ba4c45b6fdc3924757
#
_entry.id   ef3767c0300131ba4c45b6fdc3924757
#
_cell.length_a   1.000
_cell.length_b   1.000
_cell.length_c   1.000
_cell.angle_alpha   90.00
_cell.angle_beta   90.00
_cell.angle_gamma   90.00
#
_symmetry.space_group_name_H-M   'P 1'
#
loop_
_entity.id
_entity.type
_entity.pdbx_description
1 polymer ?
#
loop_
_entity_poly.entity_id
_entity_poly.type
_entity_poly.pdbx_seq_one_letter_code
_entity_poly.pdbx_strand_id
1 'polypeptide(L)'
;MRIITGKYKGRHFDIPRTFKARPTTDFAKENIFNVLTGYIDFEGATALDLFSGTGSISLELVSRGCDRVVSIEADRDHHRFILQCLQKLQPLGDGSLLADDKTAQTDQPKKNRPRMAEKNRPQVAAIRGDVFRYLKNCKQQFDFIFADPPYALKELATIPSLIFEKNLLKEDGVFVFEHGKDHSFTDHPNFVEHRQYGSVNFSIFKPLHQG
;
A
#
# COMPACT_ATOMS: atom_id res chain seq x y z
N MET A 1 15.66 -5.38 2.25
CA MET A 1 14.45 -5.06 1.48
C MET A 1 14.85 -4.58 0.10
N ARG A 2 14.27 -5.13 -0.95
CA ARG A 2 14.60 -4.84 -2.35
C ARG A 2 13.34 -4.43 -3.12
N ILE A 3 13.46 -3.47 -4.04
CA ILE A 3 12.42 -3.17 -5.03
C ILE A 3 12.56 -4.16 -6.19
N ILE A 4 11.46 -4.84 -6.54
CA ILE A 4 11.47 -5.96 -7.49
C ILE A 4 11.35 -5.47 -8.93
N THR A 5 10.44 -4.53 -9.20
CA THR A 5 10.09 -4.12 -10.57
C THR A 5 9.91 -2.60 -10.67
N GLY A 6 9.81 -2.07 -11.89
CA GLY A 6 9.49 -0.67 -12.17
C GLY A 6 10.71 0.25 -12.20
N LYS A 7 10.44 1.56 -12.06
CA LYS A 7 11.42 2.66 -12.21
C LYS A 7 12.64 2.52 -11.29
N TYR A 8 12.45 1.96 -10.10
CA TYR A 8 13.49 1.83 -9.08
C TYR A 8 13.93 0.38 -8.85
N LYS A 9 13.69 -0.52 -9.83
CA LYS A 9 14.07 -1.95 -9.76
C LYS A 9 15.51 -2.14 -9.29
N GLY A 10 15.70 -3.10 -8.37
CA GLY A 10 17.01 -3.48 -7.84
C GLY A 10 17.53 -2.58 -6.73
N ARG A 11 16.87 -1.46 -6.39
CA ARG A 11 17.26 -0.65 -5.23
C ARG A 11 17.12 -1.45 -3.95
N HIS A 12 18.14 -1.34 -3.11
CA HIS A 12 18.23 -2.01 -1.81
C HIS A 12 18.19 -1.00 -0.67
N PHE A 13 17.52 -1.38 0.42
CA PHE A 13 17.48 -0.62 1.67
C PHE A 13 17.79 -1.58 2.82
N ASP A 14 18.79 -1.24 3.62
CA ASP A 14 19.19 -2.01 4.78
C ASP A 14 18.22 -1.74 5.93
N ILE A 15 17.48 -2.77 6.32
CA ILE A 15 16.52 -2.69 7.42
C ILE A 15 17.31 -2.74 8.73
N PRO A 16 17.07 -1.81 9.67
CA PRO A 16 17.71 -1.83 10.97
C PRO A 16 17.46 -3.17 11.69
N ARG A 17 18.50 -3.75 12.25
CA ARG A 17 18.43 -5.03 12.98
C ARG A 17 17.51 -4.99 14.22
N THR A 18 17.21 -3.80 14.70
CA THR A 18 16.29 -3.55 15.83
C THR A 18 14.82 -3.71 15.46
N PHE A 19 14.49 -3.77 14.16
CA PHE A 19 13.11 -3.94 13.73
C PHE A 19 12.65 -5.38 13.99
N LYS A 20 11.55 -5.51 14.72
CA LYS A 20 10.95 -6.81 15.06
C LYS A 20 10.09 -7.37 13.92
N ALA A 21 9.52 -6.50 13.09
CA ALA A 21 8.71 -6.91 11.97
C ALA A 21 9.59 -7.53 10.87
N ARG A 22 9.19 -8.71 10.40
CA ARG A 22 9.76 -9.30 9.18
C ARG A 22 8.99 -8.72 8.00
N PRO A 23 9.65 -8.05 7.04
CA PRO A 23 8.97 -7.64 5.83
C PRO A 23 8.48 -8.86 5.07
N THR A 24 7.37 -8.72 4.34
CA THR A 24 6.97 -9.69 3.31
C THR A 24 8.20 -10.08 2.51
N THR A 25 8.47 -11.39 2.39
CA THR A 25 9.67 -11.86 1.70
C THR A 25 9.69 -11.37 0.26
N ASP A 26 10.88 -11.11 -0.29
CA ASP A 26 11.02 -10.72 -1.70
C ASP A 26 10.33 -11.74 -2.63
N PHE A 27 10.40 -13.04 -2.28
CA PHE A 27 9.73 -14.12 -3.01
C PHE A 27 8.20 -13.98 -2.99
N ALA A 28 7.58 -13.82 -1.81
CA ALA A 28 6.13 -13.68 -1.69
C ALA A 28 5.65 -12.39 -2.38
N LYS A 29 6.39 -11.28 -2.20
CA LYS A 29 6.11 -9.99 -2.84
C LYS A 29 6.16 -10.09 -4.36
N GLU A 30 7.20 -10.69 -4.94
CA GLU A 30 7.33 -10.87 -6.39
C GLU A 30 6.17 -11.67 -6.95
N ASN A 31 5.83 -12.79 -6.31
CA ASN A 31 4.76 -13.67 -6.77
C ASN A 31 3.38 -13.01 -6.69
N ILE A 32 3.04 -12.34 -5.57
CA ILE A 32 1.74 -11.67 -5.48
C ILE A 32 1.61 -10.53 -6.50
N PHE A 33 2.65 -9.72 -6.69
CA PHE A 33 2.62 -8.67 -7.70
C PHE A 33 2.54 -9.22 -9.14
N ASN A 34 3.10 -10.39 -9.42
CA ASN A 34 2.95 -11.04 -10.73
C ASN A 34 1.49 -11.47 -10.97
N VAL A 35 0.80 -11.99 -9.95
CA VAL A 35 -0.64 -12.29 -10.03
C VAL A 35 -1.44 -11.00 -10.26
N LEU A 36 -1.11 -9.93 -9.54
CA LEU A 36 -1.83 -8.67 -9.60
C LEU A 36 -1.78 -7.98 -10.97
N THR A 37 -0.80 -8.27 -11.82
CA THR A 37 -0.78 -7.75 -13.21
C THR A 37 -1.99 -8.18 -14.04
N GLY A 38 -2.67 -9.27 -13.65
CA GLY A 38 -3.94 -9.70 -14.27
C GLY A 38 -5.18 -8.99 -13.72
N TYR A 39 -5.05 -8.20 -12.66
CA TYR A 39 -6.15 -7.53 -11.97
C TYR A 39 -6.12 -6.02 -12.08
N ILE A 40 -4.93 -5.43 -12.11
CA ILE A 40 -4.74 -3.98 -12.06
C ILE A 40 -3.49 -3.54 -12.82
N ASP A 41 -3.62 -2.41 -13.54
CA ASP A 41 -2.45 -1.63 -13.98
C ASP A 41 -2.10 -0.63 -12.87
N PHE A 42 -0.85 -0.69 -12.41
CA PHE A 42 -0.38 0.22 -11.36
C PHE A 42 0.02 1.60 -11.88
N GLU A 43 0.25 1.76 -13.19
CA GLU A 43 0.59 3.07 -13.77
C GLU A 43 -0.58 4.04 -13.60
N GLY A 44 -0.32 5.18 -12.96
CA GLY A 44 -1.33 6.19 -12.67
C GLY A 44 -2.28 5.85 -11.51
N ALA A 45 -2.18 4.65 -10.90
CA ALA A 45 -3.08 4.21 -9.84
C ALA A 45 -2.88 4.97 -8.52
N THR A 46 -3.96 5.06 -7.75
CA THR A 46 -3.94 5.52 -6.35
C THR A 46 -3.98 4.30 -5.42
N ALA A 47 -3.00 4.16 -4.54
CA ALA A 47 -2.86 2.99 -3.68
C ALA A 47 -2.82 3.34 -2.18
N LEU A 48 -3.29 2.41 -1.36
CA LEU A 48 -3.26 2.47 0.10
C LEU A 48 -2.53 1.24 0.65
N ASP A 49 -1.50 1.48 1.44
CA ASP A 49 -0.69 0.46 2.12
C ASP A 49 -0.92 0.56 3.63
N LEU A 50 -1.69 -0.37 4.17
CA LEU A 50 -2.07 -0.45 5.57
C LEU A 50 -1.11 -1.38 6.32
N PHE A 51 -0.70 -0.95 7.52
CA PHE A 51 0.33 -1.65 8.32
C PHE A 51 1.66 -1.73 7.56
N SER A 52 2.11 -0.62 7.00
CA SER A 52 3.18 -0.56 6.00
C SER A 52 4.54 -1.08 6.48
N GLY A 53 4.76 -1.24 7.79
CA GLY A 53 5.98 -1.77 8.36
C GLY A 53 7.23 -1.06 7.86
N THR A 54 8.05 -1.76 7.10
CA THR A 54 9.26 -1.18 6.48
C THR A 54 9.00 -0.38 5.20
N GLY A 55 7.75 -0.30 4.75
CA GLY A 55 7.37 0.36 3.49
C GLY A 55 7.69 -0.46 2.23
N SER A 56 7.92 -1.76 2.37
CA SER A 56 8.29 -2.64 1.25
C SER A 56 7.27 -2.60 0.12
N ILE A 57 5.98 -2.62 0.45
CA ILE A 57 4.88 -2.56 -0.52
C ILE A 57 4.74 -1.14 -1.05
N SER A 58 4.75 -0.12 -0.19
CA SER A 58 4.67 1.29 -0.61
C SER A 58 5.74 1.65 -1.65
N LEU A 59 7.00 1.25 -1.42
CA LEU A 59 8.11 1.53 -2.34
C LEU A 59 7.99 0.75 -3.65
N GLU A 60 7.47 -0.47 -3.62
CA GLU A 60 7.17 -1.27 -4.81
C GLU A 60 6.08 -0.60 -5.66
N LEU A 61 4.99 -0.12 -5.03
CA LEU A 61 3.89 0.59 -5.71
C LEU A 61 4.39 1.87 -6.39
N VAL A 62 5.20 2.67 -5.68
CA VAL A 62 5.86 3.86 -6.26
C VAL A 62 6.72 3.48 -7.46
N SER A 63 7.46 2.38 -7.36
CA SER A 63 8.34 1.92 -8.45
C SER A 63 7.57 1.43 -9.66
N ARG A 64 6.36 0.90 -9.48
CA ARG A 64 5.47 0.41 -10.53
C ARG A 64 4.63 1.47 -11.21
N GLY A 65 4.76 2.74 -10.80
CA GLY A 65 4.14 3.85 -11.49
C GLY A 65 2.85 4.39 -10.84
N CYS A 66 2.53 3.98 -9.60
CA CYS A 66 1.40 4.60 -8.90
C CYS A 66 1.60 6.12 -8.77
N ASP A 67 0.59 6.90 -9.17
CA ASP A 67 0.62 8.35 -9.04
C ASP A 67 0.55 8.81 -7.60
N ARG A 68 -0.17 8.05 -6.77
CA ARG A 68 -0.34 8.34 -5.35
C ARG A 68 -0.29 7.08 -4.50
N VAL A 69 0.53 7.10 -3.46
CA VAL A 69 0.59 6.03 -2.45
C VAL A 69 0.37 6.65 -1.08
N VAL A 70 -0.62 6.14 -0.36
CA VAL A 70 -0.84 6.46 1.06
C VAL A 70 -0.36 5.27 1.88
N SER A 71 0.54 5.52 2.82
CA SER A 71 1.19 4.52 3.66
C SER A 71 0.86 4.80 5.11
N ILE A 72 0.27 3.83 5.83
CA ILE A 72 -0.13 3.97 7.23
C ILE A 72 0.74 3.06 8.10
N GLU A 73 1.47 3.66 9.04
CA GLU A 73 2.32 2.94 9.98
C GLU A 73 2.23 3.55 11.38
N ALA A 74 1.95 2.72 12.38
CA ALA A 74 1.81 3.16 13.76
C ALA A 74 3.15 3.35 14.46
N ASP A 75 4.11 2.47 14.19
CA ASP A 75 5.43 2.50 14.81
C ASP A 75 6.24 3.71 14.31
N ARG A 76 6.81 4.45 15.24
CA ARG A 76 7.58 5.67 14.95
C ARG A 76 8.85 5.39 14.15
N ASP A 77 9.54 4.32 14.46
CA ASP A 77 10.85 4.03 13.86
C ASP A 77 10.68 3.43 12.47
N HIS A 78 9.65 2.59 12.28
CA HIS A 78 9.24 2.11 10.96
C HIS A 78 8.81 3.28 10.06
N HIS A 79 7.92 4.16 10.55
CA HIS A 79 7.50 5.34 9.81
C HIS A 79 8.69 6.23 9.40
N ARG A 80 9.64 6.50 10.34
CA ARG A 80 10.86 7.26 10.04
C ARG A 80 11.70 6.57 8.96
N PHE A 81 11.80 5.24 9.00
CA PHE A 81 12.52 4.48 8.00
C PHE A 81 11.88 4.58 6.62
N ILE A 82 10.55 4.53 6.51
CA ILE A 82 9.83 4.77 5.25
C ILE A 82 10.21 6.13 4.67
N LEU A 83 10.16 7.20 5.48
CA LEU A 83 10.55 8.54 5.04
C LEU A 83 11.99 8.60 4.52
N GLN A 84 12.93 7.95 5.21
CA GLN A 84 14.33 7.88 4.77
C GLN A 84 14.49 7.11 3.44
N CYS A 85 13.75 6.02 3.25
CA CYS A 85 13.76 5.26 2.00
C CYS A 85 13.22 6.11 0.84
N LEU A 86 12.12 6.82 1.05
CA LEU A 86 11.53 7.74 0.06
C LEU A 86 12.49 8.86 -0.32
N GLN A 87 13.18 9.46 0.65
CA GLN A 87 14.21 10.47 0.38
C GLN A 87 15.35 9.92 -0.49
N LYS A 88 15.79 8.68 -0.25
CA LYS A 88 16.84 8.03 -1.04
C LYS A 88 16.39 7.67 -2.47
N LEU A 89 15.08 7.53 -2.73
CA LEU A 89 14.55 7.31 -4.07
C LEU A 89 14.52 8.59 -4.92
N GLN A 90 14.60 9.77 -4.29
CA GLN A 90 14.59 11.03 -5.01
C GLN A 90 15.89 11.22 -5.78
N PRO A 91 15.87 11.53 -7.08
CA PRO A 91 17.03 12.05 -7.78
C PRO A 91 17.44 13.41 -7.20
N LEU A 92 18.73 13.68 -7.10
CA LEU A 92 19.24 14.99 -6.68
C LEU A 92 18.66 16.07 -7.60
N GLY A 93 17.89 17.01 -7.04
CA GLY A 93 17.30 18.14 -7.78
C GLY A 93 15.87 17.93 -8.30
N ASP A 94 15.26 16.78 -8.07
CA ASP A 94 13.96 16.41 -8.68
C ASP A 94 12.74 16.55 -7.74
N GLY A 95 12.77 17.46 -6.77
CA GLY A 95 11.66 17.74 -5.85
C GLY A 95 11.26 16.57 -4.93
N SER A 96 10.41 16.80 -3.94
CA SER A 96 10.04 15.79 -2.95
C SER A 96 8.98 14.79 -3.48
N LEU A 97 9.18 13.49 -3.26
CA LEU A 97 8.15 12.47 -3.44
C LEU A 97 7.10 12.51 -2.31
N LEU A 98 7.42 13.19 -1.20
CA LEU A 98 6.52 13.28 -0.06
C LEU A 98 5.44 14.33 -0.33
N ALA A 99 4.18 13.91 -0.20
CA ALA A 99 3.05 14.82 -0.15
C ALA A 99 3.02 15.52 1.22
N ASP A 100 2.55 16.76 1.25
CA ASP A 100 2.29 17.44 2.52
C ASP A 100 1.19 16.69 3.30
N ASP A 101 1.37 16.54 4.61
CA ASP A 101 0.47 15.81 5.52
C ASP A 101 -1.00 16.27 5.43
N LYS A 102 -1.22 17.56 5.09
CA LYS A 102 -2.56 18.15 4.94
C LYS A 102 -3.30 17.74 3.66
N THR A 103 -2.60 17.19 2.64
CA THR A 103 -3.21 16.78 1.37
C THR A 103 -3.60 15.30 1.34
N ALA A 104 -3.20 14.54 2.36
CA ALA A 104 -3.53 13.12 2.47
C ALA A 104 -5.05 12.85 2.64
N GLN A 105 -5.84 13.88 2.99
CA GLN A 105 -7.27 13.74 3.29
C GLN A 105 -8.22 14.49 2.33
N THR A 106 -7.69 15.25 1.35
CA THR A 106 -8.54 16.07 0.45
C THR A 106 -8.03 16.05 -0.99
N ASP A 107 -8.93 15.87 -1.95
CA ASP A 107 -8.69 15.94 -3.40
C ASP A 107 -8.51 17.37 -3.96
N GLN A 108 -8.17 18.38 -3.16
CA GLN A 108 -8.08 19.74 -3.68
C GLN A 108 -6.68 20.05 -4.26
N PRO A 109 -6.59 20.36 -5.57
CA PRO A 109 -5.33 20.81 -6.17
C PRO A 109 -4.96 22.21 -5.68
N LYS A 110 -3.74 22.37 -5.18
CA LYS A 110 -3.20 23.71 -4.83
C LYS A 110 -3.07 24.58 -6.08
N LYS A 111 -3.67 25.75 -6.05
CA LYS A 111 -3.89 26.71 -7.14
C LYS A 111 -2.65 27.53 -7.55
N ASN A 112 -1.41 27.20 -7.35
CA ASN A 112 -0.27 28.01 -7.88
C ASN A 112 1.04 27.20 -7.88
N ARG A 113 1.23 26.31 -8.84
CA ARG A 113 2.55 25.77 -9.24
C ARG A 113 2.60 25.57 -10.75
N PRO A 114 3.80 25.68 -11.41
CA PRO A 114 3.89 25.54 -12.87
C PRO A 114 3.47 24.13 -13.31
N ARG A 115 2.51 24.07 -14.19
CA ARG A 115 1.68 22.90 -14.54
C ARG A 115 2.38 21.81 -15.37
N MET A 116 3.61 21.99 -15.85
CA MET A 116 4.19 21.08 -16.87
C MET A 116 5.22 20.07 -16.36
N ALA A 117 5.81 20.24 -15.17
CA ALA A 117 6.80 19.31 -14.61
C ALA A 117 6.26 18.35 -13.53
N GLU A 118 5.01 18.56 -13.05
CA GLU A 118 4.44 17.83 -11.90
C GLU A 118 3.60 16.60 -12.30
N LYS A 119 3.19 16.47 -13.57
CA LYS A 119 2.21 15.46 -13.99
C LYS A 119 2.70 14.00 -13.93
N ASN A 120 3.98 13.75 -13.72
CA ASN A 120 4.57 12.39 -13.75
C ASN A 120 5.35 12.03 -12.49
N ARG A 121 5.06 12.64 -11.35
CA ARG A 121 5.75 12.30 -10.10
C ARG A 121 4.80 11.61 -9.13
N PRO A 122 5.13 10.40 -8.66
CA PRO A 122 4.36 9.76 -7.62
C PRO A 122 4.37 10.60 -6.35
N GLN A 123 3.22 10.75 -5.72
CA GLN A 123 3.07 11.41 -4.43
C GLN A 123 2.93 10.34 -3.35
N VAL A 124 3.77 10.37 -2.32
CA VAL A 124 3.67 9.45 -1.20
C VAL A 124 3.32 10.22 0.08
N ALA A 125 2.18 9.86 0.66
CA ALA A 125 1.78 10.32 1.99
C ALA A 125 2.09 9.22 3.01
N ALA A 126 3.24 9.28 3.66
CA ALA A 126 3.55 8.39 4.78
C ALA A 126 2.98 8.99 6.07
N ILE A 127 1.94 8.37 6.60
CA ILE A 127 1.19 8.83 7.76
C ILE A 127 1.53 7.95 8.97
N ARG A 128 1.99 8.56 10.05
CA ARG A 128 2.13 7.86 11.33
C ARG A 128 0.79 7.84 12.06
N GLY A 129 0.20 6.66 12.20
CA GLY A 129 -1.09 6.56 12.84
C GLY A 129 -1.62 5.14 12.95
N ASP A 130 -2.70 5.01 13.70
CA ASP A 130 -3.46 3.77 13.83
C ASP A 130 -4.33 3.54 12.59
N VAL A 131 -4.27 2.32 12.04
CA VAL A 131 -4.98 1.94 10.81
C VAL A 131 -6.50 2.04 10.97
N PHE A 132 -7.07 1.58 12.08
CA PHE A 132 -8.53 1.62 12.28
C PHE A 132 -9.03 3.05 12.42
N ARG A 133 -8.26 3.91 13.10
CA ARG A 133 -8.57 5.34 13.16
C ARG A 133 -8.52 5.99 11.78
N TYR A 134 -7.53 5.63 10.97
CA TYR A 134 -7.44 6.11 9.60
C TYR A 134 -8.64 5.66 8.77
N LEU A 135 -8.94 4.35 8.74
CA LEU A 135 -10.05 3.78 7.99
C LEU A 135 -11.41 4.38 8.40
N LYS A 136 -11.61 4.62 9.70
CA LYS A 136 -12.84 5.26 10.22
C LYS A 136 -13.11 6.63 9.61
N ASN A 137 -12.06 7.41 9.35
CA ASN A 137 -12.14 8.79 8.87
C ASN A 137 -11.86 8.95 7.39
N CYS A 138 -11.34 7.92 6.72
CA CYS A 138 -11.01 7.95 5.30
C CYS A 138 -12.29 8.04 4.45
N LYS A 139 -12.30 8.97 3.50
CA LYS A 139 -13.37 9.15 2.50
C LYS A 139 -12.85 8.97 1.07
N GLN A 140 -11.55 8.74 0.92
CA GLN A 140 -10.92 8.55 -0.37
C GLN A 140 -11.09 7.12 -0.84
N GLN A 141 -11.32 6.93 -2.14
CA GLN A 141 -11.30 5.63 -2.80
C GLN A 141 -9.95 5.40 -3.46
N PHE A 142 -9.56 4.13 -3.54
CA PHE A 142 -8.29 3.66 -4.08
C PHE A 142 -8.50 2.64 -5.19
N ASP A 143 -7.58 2.64 -6.15
CA ASP A 143 -7.49 1.58 -7.16
C ASP A 143 -6.92 0.30 -6.56
N PHE A 144 -6.03 0.44 -5.57
CA PHE A 144 -5.38 -0.68 -4.91
C PHE A 144 -5.27 -0.45 -3.41
N ILE A 145 -5.61 -1.47 -2.63
CA ILE A 145 -5.38 -1.50 -1.17
C ILE A 145 -4.59 -2.75 -0.83
N PHE A 146 -3.58 -2.60 0.01
CA PHE A 146 -2.84 -3.70 0.62
C PHE A 146 -2.89 -3.59 2.14
N ALA A 147 -3.03 -4.71 2.83
CA ALA A 147 -2.94 -4.76 4.29
C ALA A 147 -2.18 -6.00 4.75
N ASP A 148 -1.18 -5.80 5.61
CA ASP A 148 -0.39 -6.85 6.27
C ASP A 148 -0.39 -6.60 7.79
N PRO A 149 -1.53 -6.86 8.47
CA PRO A 149 -1.62 -6.66 9.91
C PRO A 149 -0.78 -7.66 10.69
N PRO A 150 -0.32 -7.32 11.91
CA PRO A 150 0.25 -8.29 12.82
C PRO A 150 -0.73 -9.46 13.03
N TYR A 151 -0.28 -10.70 12.85
CA TYR A 151 -1.17 -11.89 12.92
C TYR A 151 -1.85 -12.08 14.28
N ALA A 152 -1.28 -11.50 15.35
CA ALA A 152 -1.88 -11.50 16.69
C ALA A 152 -2.94 -10.40 16.89
N LEU A 153 -3.24 -9.60 15.88
CA LEU A 153 -4.23 -8.52 15.96
C LEU A 153 -5.62 -9.12 16.11
N LYS A 154 -6.33 -8.78 17.19
CA LYS A 154 -7.67 -9.33 17.49
C LYS A 154 -8.72 -8.96 16.43
N GLU A 155 -8.60 -7.75 15.90
CA GLU A 155 -9.52 -7.19 14.90
C GLU A 155 -9.16 -7.60 13.47
N LEU A 156 -8.14 -8.44 13.25
CA LEU A 156 -7.64 -8.81 11.93
C LEU A 156 -8.78 -9.25 10.99
N ALA A 157 -9.65 -10.13 11.45
CA ALA A 157 -10.74 -10.69 10.63
C ALA A 157 -11.79 -9.64 10.20
N THR A 158 -11.84 -8.47 10.84
CA THR A 158 -12.80 -7.42 10.51
C THR A 158 -12.32 -6.48 9.38
N ILE A 159 -11.03 -6.51 9.05
CA ILE A 159 -10.43 -5.56 8.10
C ILE A 159 -11.08 -5.67 6.71
N PRO A 160 -11.29 -6.86 6.10
CA PRO A 160 -11.91 -6.94 4.79
C PRO A 160 -13.31 -6.31 4.77
N SER A 161 -14.18 -6.66 5.72
CA SER A 161 -15.52 -6.09 5.81
C SER A 161 -15.47 -4.56 5.96
N LEU A 162 -14.57 -4.04 6.79
CA LEU A 162 -14.42 -2.60 7.01
C LEU A 162 -14.03 -1.85 5.73
N ILE A 163 -13.17 -2.42 4.89
CA ILE A 163 -12.77 -1.82 3.61
C ILE A 163 -13.99 -1.64 2.69
N PHE A 164 -14.86 -2.67 2.58
CA PHE A 164 -16.04 -2.63 1.72
C PHE A 164 -17.18 -1.80 2.32
N GLU A 165 -17.47 -1.92 3.61
CA GLU A 165 -18.47 -1.10 4.30
C GLU A 165 -18.17 0.40 4.20
N LYS A 166 -16.90 0.78 4.19
CA LYS A 166 -16.47 2.19 4.03
C LYS A 166 -16.34 2.61 2.57
N ASN A 167 -16.59 1.71 1.62
CA ASN A 167 -16.47 1.97 0.19
C ASN A 167 -15.12 2.58 -0.19
N LEU A 168 -14.02 1.98 0.28
CA LEU A 168 -12.67 2.52 0.08
C LEU A 168 -12.03 2.06 -1.23
N LEU A 169 -12.63 1.10 -1.95
CA LEU A 169 -12.20 0.69 -3.29
C LEU A 169 -13.03 1.39 -4.36
N LYS A 170 -12.38 1.78 -5.45
CA LYS A 170 -13.05 2.14 -6.69
C LYS A 170 -13.71 0.90 -7.31
N GLU A 171 -14.60 1.07 -8.28
CA GLU A 171 -15.39 0.01 -8.91
C GLU A 171 -14.53 -1.16 -9.41
N ASP A 172 -13.40 -0.87 -10.09
CA ASP A 172 -12.44 -1.87 -10.56
C ASP A 172 -11.28 -2.13 -9.59
N GLY A 173 -11.35 -1.57 -8.39
CA GLY A 173 -10.28 -1.64 -7.42
C GLY A 173 -10.03 -3.04 -6.89
N VAL A 174 -8.80 -3.26 -6.40
CA VAL A 174 -8.35 -4.55 -5.86
C VAL A 174 -7.85 -4.37 -4.44
N PHE A 175 -8.29 -5.23 -3.54
CA PHE A 175 -7.77 -5.32 -2.18
C PHE A 175 -7.04 -6.63 -1.97
N VAL A 176 -5.80 -6.57 -1.48
CA VAL A 176 -4.97 -7.72 -1.10
C VAL A 176 -4.75 -7.70 0.39
N PHE A 177 -5.06 -8.81 1.01
CA PHE A 177 -4.95 -8.99 2.45
C PHE A 177 -3.99 -10.13 2.78
N GLU A 178 -2.86 -9.80 3.42
CA GLU A 178 -1.91 -10.77 3.96
C GLU A 178 -2.38 -11.23 5.34
N HIS A 179 -2.37 -12.55 5.57
CA HIS A 179 -2.82 -13.13 6.83
C HIS A 179 -2.14 -14.45 7.16
N GLY A 180 -2.27 -14.89 8.40
CA GLY A 180 -1.81 -16.20 8.84
C GLY A 180 -2.70 -17.34 8.33
N LYS A 181 -2.18 -18.57 8.39
CA LYS A 181 -2.88 -19.79 7.95
C LYS A 181 -4.18 -20.09 8.74
N ASP A 182 -4.33 -19.49 9.91
CA ASP A 182 -5.47 -19.73 10.81
C ASP A 182 -6.72 -18.93 10.43
N HIS A 183 -6.62 -18.13 9.37
CA HIS A 183 -7.73 -17.34 8.83
C HIS A 183 -8.09 -17.80 7.42
N SER A 184 -9.41 -17.86 7.14
CA SER A 184 -9.97 -18.06 5.81
C SER A 184 -10.98 -16.96 5.52
N PHE A 185 -10.99 -16.46 4.30
CA PHE A 185 -11.90 -15.40 3.85
C PHE A 185 -12.72 -15.82 2.64
N THR A 186 -12.76 -17.13 2.33
CA THR A 186 -13.48 -17.69 1.17
C THR A 186 -14.99 -17.41 1.20
N ASP A 187 -15.56 -17.24 2.39
CA ASP A 187 -17.00 -16.95 2.56
C ASP A 187 -17.33 -15.45 2.48
N HIS A 188 -16.32 -14.60 2.35
CA HIS A 188 -16.55 -13.15 2.22
C HIS A 188 -17.13 -12.83 0.82
N PRO A 189 -18.24 -12.08 0.71
CA PRO A 189 -18.92 -11.84 -0.57
C PRO A 189 -18.03 -11.25 -1.66
N ASN A 190 -17.05 -10.45 -1.29
CA ASN A 190 -16.11 -9.82 -2.19
C ASN A 190 -14.84 -10.64 -2.46
N PHE A 191 -14.73 -11.84 -1.91
CA PHE A 191 -13.57 -12.72 -2.10
C PHE A 191 -13.45 -13.18 -3.55
N VAL A 192 -12.23 -13.13 -4.10
CA VAL A 192 -11.94 -13.57 -5.46
C VAL A 192 -11.09 -14.84 -5.46
N GLU A 193 -9.92 -14.77 -4.81
CA GLU A 193 -9.01 -15.92 -4.75
C GLU A 193 -8.05 -15.84 -3.56
N HIS A 194 -7.48 -17.02 -3.23
CA HIS A 194 -6.42 -17.17 -2.23
C HIS A 194 -5.12 -17.60 -2.90
N ARG A 195 -4.01 -17.01 -2.47
CA ARG A 195 -2.66 -17.37 -2.89
C ARG A 195 -1.79 -17.64 -1.68
N GLN A 196 -0.99 -18.70 -1.75
CA GLN A 196 -0.05 -19.06 -0.69
C GLN A 196 1.37 -19.16 -1.24
N TYR A 197 2.31 -18.48 -0.58
CA TYR A 197 3.73 -18.53 -0.91
C TYR A 197 4.54 -18.80 0.35
N GLY A 198 4.94 -20.07 0.53
CA GLY A 198 5.54 -20.54 1.77
C GLY A 198 4.56 -20.47 2.95
N SER A 199 4.89 -19.69 3.96
CA SER A 199 4.04 -19.45 5.14
C SER A 199 3.14 -18.23 5.00
N VAL A 200 3.25 -17.48 3.90
CA VAL A 200 2.49 -16.24 3.66
C VAL A 200 1.23 -16.58 2.87
N ASN A 201 0.09 -16.08 3.32
CA ASN A 201 -1.20 -16.24 2.66
C ASN A 201 -1.71 -14.86 2.25
N PHE A 202 -2.25 -14.78 1.03
CA PHE A 202 -2.91 -13.60 0.50
C PHE A 202 -4.33 -13.95 0.08
N SER A 203 -5.30 -13.19 0.55
CA SER A 203 -6.66 -13.19 0.00
C SER A 203 -6.84 -11.94 -0.85
N ILE A 204 -7.39 -12.13 -2.05
CA ILE A 204 -7.66 -11.06 -3.01
C ILE A 204 -9.16 -10.84 -3.05
N PHE A 205 -9.55 -9.56 -3.04
CA PHE A 205 -10.95 -9.13 -3.03
C PHE A 205 -11.19 -8.06 -4.09
N LYS A 206 -12.43 -8.02 -4.60
CA LYS A 206 -12.90 -6.96 -5.50
C LYS A 206 -14.31 -6.51 -5.11
N PRO A 207 -14.71 -5.27 -5.43
CA PRO A 207 -16.11 -4.87 -5.35
C PRO A 207 -17.00 -5.80 -6.17
N LEU A 208 -18.21 -6.06 -5.68
CA LEU A 208 -19.22 -6.72 -6.48
C LEU A 208 -19.70 -5.75 -7.55
N HIS A 209 -19.62 -6.13 -8.81
CA HIS A 209 -20.24 -5.36 -9.87
C HIS A 209 -21.77 -5.36 -9.64
N GLN A 210 -22.33 -4.18 -9.45
CA GLN A 210 -23.78 -4.02 -9.52
C GLN A 210 -24.16 -4.18 -10.99
N GLY A 211 -24.72 -5.35 -11.35
CA GLY A 211 -25.24 -5.62 -12.68
C GLY A 211 -26.47 -4.76 -13.01
#